data_398c70c1170868e920b5a2d0ec3da569
#
_entry.id   398c70c1170868e920b5a2d0ec3da569
#
_cell.length_a   1.000
_cell.length_b   1.000
_cell.length_c   1.000
_cell.angle_alpha   90.00
_cell.angle_beta   90.00
_cell.angle_gamma   90.00
#
_symmetry.space_group_name_H-M   'P 1'
#
loop_
_entity.id
_entity.type
_entity.pdbx_description
1 polymer ?
#
loop_
_entity_poly.entity_id
_entity_poly.type
_entity_poly.pdbx_seq_one_letter_code
_entity_poly.pdbx_strand_id
1 'polypeptide(L)'
;EILIGLVGSEMCIRDSPNQMVNYNKSSDCIKKVKELAASCTTDADIAAAVYDYMVKNIQYDTEKAATVQNGYLPSPDETLKTGKGICFDYASLAAAMLRSEGIPCKLITGYVGEETYHAWNSFYVESEGWITVEIRAKADEWQRVDITFAAGGMPAGEIQNDSEYTTRFTY
;
A
#
# COMPACT_ATOMS: atom_id res chain seq x y z
N GLU A 1 -26.90 18.02 6.20
CA GLU A 1 -27.25 16.57 6.17
C GLU A 1 -26.69 15.84 4.95
N ILE A 2 -26.54 16.49 3.78
CA ILE A 2 -26.04 15.87 2.53
C ILE A 2 -24.52 15.63 2.58
N LEU A 3 -23.78 16.45 3.35
CA LEU A 3 -22.30 16.29 3.46
C LEU A 3 -21.87 15.04 4.26
N ILE A 4 -22.67 14.63 5.26
CA ILE A 4 -22.36 13.46 6.10
C ILE A 4 -22.48 12.16 5.31
N GLY A 5 -23.41 12.08 4.36
CA GLY A 5 -23.57 10.89 3.50
C GLY A 5 -22.44 10.70 2.49
N LEU A 6 -21.86 11.79 1.98
CA LEU A 6 -20.72 11.75 1.04
C LEU A 6 -19.42 11.37 1.72
N VAL A 7 -19.17 11.87 2.93
CA VAL A 7 -17.98 11.49 3.72
C VAL A 7 -18.04 10.00 4.09
N GLY A 8 -19.20 9.50 4.48
CA GLY A 8 -19.39 8.07 4.78
C GLY A 8 -19.21 7.16 3.55
N SER A 9 -19.65 7.60 2.35
CA SER A 9 -19.51 6.80 1.13
C SER A 9 -18.06 6.76 0.61
N GLU A 10 -17.30 7.84 0.74
CA GLU A 10 -15.88 7.86 0.39
C GLU A 10 -15.04 7.01 1.35
N MET A 11 -15.37 6.96 2.64
CA MET A 11 -14.74 6.06 3.61
C MET A 11 -15.02 4.59 3.25
N CYS A 12 -16.28 4.22 2.95
CA CYS A 12 -16.64 2.84 2.57
C CYS A 12 -15.88 2.31 1.35
N ILE A 13 -15.57 3.15 0.37
CA ILE A 13 -14.81 2.75 -0.83
C ILE A 13 -13.35 2.41 -0.46
N ARG A 14 -12.80 3.05 0.56
CA ARG A 14 -11.41 2.90 1.01
C ARG A 14 -11.21 1.81 2.07
N ASP A 15 -12.32 1.29 2.62
CA ASP A 15 -12.33 0.22 3.63
C ASP A 15 -12.74 -1.13 3.05
N SER A 16 -13.21 -1.14 1.82
CA SER A 16 -13.80 -2.33 1.19
C SER A 16 -12.90 -2.90 0.09
N PRO A 17 -13.00 -4.22 -0.18
CA PRO A 17 -12.33 -4.81 -1.33
C PRO A 17 -12.92 -4.27 -2.64
N ASN A 18 -12.06 -4.17 -3.64
CA ASN A 18 -12.43 -3.82 -5.01
C ASN A 18 -11.57 -4.61 -5.99
N GLN A 19 -11.68 -4.33 -7.30
CA GLN A 19 -10.96 -5.08 -8.32
C GLN A 19 -9.43 -4.94 -8.21
N MET A 20 -8.92 -3.79 -7.74
CA MET A 20 -7.49 -3.53 -7.57
C MET A 20 -6.97 -3.97 -6.19
N VAL A 21 -7.86 -4.12 -5.22
CA VAL A 21 -7.58 -4.56 -3.85
C VAL A 21 -8.53 -5.69 -3.51
N ASN A 22 -8.29 -6.85 -4.13
CA ASN A 22 -9.20 -7.99 -4.04
C ASN A 22 -8.83 -8.91 -2.88
N TYR A 23 -9.73 -9.01 -1.90
CA TYR A 23 -9.61 -9.92 -0.77
C TYR A 23 -11.00 -10.32 -0.24
N ASN A 24 -11.03 -11.39 0.54
CA ASN A 24 -12.22 -11.85 1.27
C ASN A 24 -11.79 -12.43 2.62
N LYS A 25 -12.76 -12.80 3.46
CA LYS A 25 -12.50 -13.28 4.82
C LYS A 25 -11.62 -14.55 4.91
N SER A 26 -11.49 -15.31 3.83
CA SER A 26 -10.65 -16.52 3.77
C SER A 26 -9.28 -16.27 3.17
N SER A 27 -9.00 -15.08 2.65
CA SER A 27 -7.73 -14.70 2.04
C SER A 27 -6.55 -14.88 2.99
N ASP A 28 -5.43 -15.36 2.48
CA ASP A 28 -4.24 -15.60 3.27
C ASP A 28 -3.57 -14.30 3.74
N CYS A 29 -3.67 -13.23 2.95
CA CYS A 29 -3.21 -11.90 3.37
C CYS A 29 -3.99 -11.39 4.60
N ILE A 30 -5.27 -11.73 4.74
CA ILE A 30 -6.08 -11.37 5.91
C ILE A 30 -5.68 -12.18 7.16
N LYS A 31 -5.37 -13.45 7.01
CA LYS A 31 -4.80 -14.25 8.11
C LYS A 31 -3.46 -13.68 8.55
N LYS A 32 -2.62 -13.31 7.59
CA LYS A 32 -1.29 -12.77 7.87
C LYS A 32 -1.35 -11.43 8.63
N VAL A 33 -2.19 -10.47 8.21
CA VAL A 33 -2.27 -9.20 8.93
C VAL A 33 -2.79 -9.38 10.35
N LYS A 34 -3.72 -10.30 10.61
CA LYS A 34 -4.17 -10.62 11.98
C LYS A 34 -3.05 -11.15 12.87
N GLU A 35 -2.13 -11.96 12.31
CA GLU A 35 -0.93 -12.39 13.03
C GLU A 35 -0.01 -11.19 13.37
N LEU A 36 0.20 -10.30 12.40
CA LEU A 36 1.03 -9.10 12.57
C LEU A 36 0.41 -8.13 13.60
N ALA A 37 -0.89 -7.91 13.51
CA ALA A 37 -1.63 -7.00 14.39
C ALA A 37 -1.77 -7.50 15.83
N ALA A 38 -1.55 -8.79 16.11
CA ALA A 38 -1.79 -9.39 17.42
C ALA A 38 -1.02 -8.73 18.58
N SER A 39 0.12 -8.10 18.30
CA SER A 39 0.95 -7.37 19.27
C SER A 39 0.86 -5.85 19.14
N CYS A 40 0.10 -5.33 18.18
CA CYS A 40 -0.06 -3.91 17.93
C CYS A 40 -1.13 -3.31 18.85
N THR A 41 -0.97 -2.03 19.20
CA THR A 41 -1.90 -1.32 20.08
C THR A 41 -2.60 -0.16 19.38
N THR A 42 -2.06 0.29 18.26
CA THR A 42 -2.58 1.41 17.46
C THR A 42 -2.62 1.05 15.98
N ASP A 43 -3.42 1.78 15.19
CA ASP A 43 -3.47 1.65 13.73
C ASP A 43 -2.10 1.93 13.09
N ALA A 44 -1.36 2.88 13.66
CA ALA A 44 0.01 3.17 13.22
C ALA A 44 0.96 1.99 13.45
N ASP A 45 0.84 1.28 14.57
CA ASP A 45 1.64 0.07 14.84
C ASP A 45 1.30 -1.03 13.83
N ILE A 46 0.02 -1.21 13.51
CA ILE A 46 -0.43 -2.20 12.51
C ILE A 46 0.15 -1.85 11.13
N ALA A 47 0.06 -0.58 10.72
CA ALA A 47 0.62 -0.14 9.45
C ALA A 47 2.14 -0.36 9.41
N ALA A 48 2.85 0.02 10.44
CA ALA A 48 4.30 -0.21 10.54
C ALA A 48 4.65 -1.70 10.45
N ALA A 49 3.91 -2.58 11.13
CA ALA A 49 4.12 -4.03 11.08
C ALA A 49 3.87 -4.61 9.70
N VAL A 50 2.84 -4.14 8.97
CA VAL A 50 2.52 -4.55 7.61
C VAL A 50 3.67 -4.18 6.65
N TYR A 51 4.10 -2.93 6.67
CA TYR A 51 5.18 -2.48 5.78
C TYR A 51 6.53 -3.12 6.12
N ASP A 52 6.87 -3.26 7.41
CA ASP A 52 8.07 -3.97 7.85
C ASP A 52 8.08 -5.43 7.39
N TYR A 53 6.94 -6.12 7.48
CA TYR A 53 6.78 -7.47 6.97
C TYR A 53 7.01 -7.52 5.46
N MET A 54 6.41 -6.59 4.70
CA MET A 54 6.52 -6.57 3.25
C MET A 54 7.96 -6.35 2.79
N VAL A 55 8.66 -5.39 3.39
CA VAL A 55 10.09 -5.11 3.08
C VAL A 55 10.97 -6.31 3.32
N LYS A 56 10.70 -7.09 4.38
CA LYS A 56 11.51 -8.25 4.75
C LYS A 56 11.20 -9.50 3.94
N ASN A 57 9.96 -9.65 3.45
CA ASN A 57 9.47 -10.93 2.93
C ASN A 57 9.02 -10.89 1.46
N ILE A 58 8.83 -9.71 0.87
CA ILE A 58 8.45 -9.58 -0.53
C ILE A 58 9.61 -8.98 -1.30
N GLN A 59 10.02 -9.65 -2.37
CA GLN A 59 11.08 -9.21 -3.28
C GLN A 59 10.49 -8.47 -4.48
N TYR A 60 11.19 -7.45 -4.97
CA TYR A 60 10.76 -6.78 -6.19
C TYR A 60 10.98 -7.66 -7.42
N ASP A 61 9.93 -7.85 -8.20
CA ASP A 61 9.91 -8.70 -9.39
C ASP A 61 10.28 -7.87 -10.64
N THR A 62 11.58 -7.78 -10.92
CA THR A 62 12.10 -7.03 -12.07
C THR A 62 11.68 -7.63 -13.41
N GLU A 63 11.52 -8.95 -13.49
CA GLU A 63 11.08 -9.63 -14.71
C GLU A 63 9.61 -9.29 -14.99
N LYS A 64 8.75 -9.37 -13.98
CA LYS A 64 7.36 -8.96 -14.08
C LYS A 64 7.24 -7.47 -14.41
N ALA A 65 8.03 -6.61 -13.78
CA ALA A 65 8.04 -5.17 -14.06
C ALA A 65 8.34 -4.86 -15.53
N ALA A 66 9.25 -5.61 -16.15
CA ALA A 66 9.62 -5.44 -17.56
C ALA A 66 8.59 -6.03 -18.56
N THR A 67 7.73 -6.96 -18.12
CA THR A 67 6.86 -7.74 -19.03
C THR A 67 5.37 -7.55 -18.77
N VAL A 68 4.99 -6.89 -17.68
CA VAL A 68 3.59 -6.71 -17.30
C VAL A 68 2.80 -5.96 -18.37
N GLN A 69 1.61 -6.50 -18.70
CA GLN A 69 0.76 -5.95 -19.74
C GLN A 69 -0.25 -4.95 -19.20
N ASN A 70 -0.73 -4.06 -20.08
CA ASN A 70 -1.85 -3.17 -19.78
C ASN A 70 -3.07 -3.98 -19.32
N GLY A 71 -3.75 -3.50 -18.28
CA GLY A 71 -4.91 -4.21 -17.72
C GLY A 71 -4.55 -5.26 -16.67
N TYR A 72 -3.28 -5.35 -16.25
CA TYR A 72 -2.87 -6.21 -15.15
C TYR A 72 -3.66 -5.86 -13.88
N LEU A 73 -4.15 -6.90 -13.20
CA LEU A 73 -4.83 -6.80 -11.91
C LEU A 73 -3.98 -7.49 -10.84
N PRO A 74 -3.59 -6.80 -9.78
CA PRO A 74 -2.80 -7.38 -8.72
C PRO A 74 -3.62 -8.37 -7.88
N SER A 75 -2.97 -9.36 -7.30
CA SER A 75 -3.56 -10.31 -6.38
C SER A 75 -2.79 -10.32 -5.07
N PRO A 76 -3.36 -9.78 -3.97
CA PRO A 76 -2.72 -9.77 -2.66
C PRO A 76 -2.27 -11.16 -2.18
N ASP A 77 -3.11 -12.18 -2.31
CA ASP A 77 -2.79 -13.54 -1.89
C ASP A 77 -1.67 -14.18 -2.73
N GLU A 78 -1.63 -13.91 -4.04
CA GLU A 78 -0.56 -14.43 -4.89
C GLU A 78 0.77 -13.73 -4.59
N THR A 79 0.75 -12.42 -4.34
CA THR A 79 1.93 -11.66 -3.93
C THR A 79 2.49 -12.18 -2.61
N LEU A 80 1.61 -12.42 -1.63
CA LEU A 80 2.00 -13.01 -0.35
C LEU A 80 2.60 -14.41 -0.53
N LYS A 81 1.96 -15.26 -1.32
CA LYS A 81 2.36 -16.66 -1.57
C LYS A 81 3.69 -16.78 -2.30
N THR A 82 3.90 -15.95 -3.33
CA THR A 82 5.13 -16.00 -4.13
C THR A 82 6.29 -15.28 -3.47
N GLY A 83 6.02 -14.36 -2.55
CA GLY A 83 7.00 -13.46 -1.96
C GLY A 83 7.64 -12.53 -3.01
N LYS A 84 6.95 -12.23 -4.11
CA LYS A 84 7.41 -11.36 -5.20
C LYS A 84 6.30 -10.48 -5.72
N GLY A 85 6.66 -9.26 -6.15
CA GLY A 85 5.71 -8.34 -6.78
C GLY A 85 6.36 -7.08 -7.32
N ILE A 86 5.59 -6.34 -8.11
CA ILE A 86 5.92 -4.99 -8.56
C ILE A 86 5.24 -3.94 -7.65
N CYS A 87 5.50 -2.66 -7.86
CA CYS A 87 4.92 -1.57 -7.06
C CYS A 87 3.39 -1.70 -6.89
N PHE A 88 2.68 -2.11 -7.92
CA PHE A 88 1.23 -2.29 -7.89
C PHE A 88 0.80 -3.47 -7.00
N ASP A 89 1.55 -4.57 -7.00
CA ASP A 89 1.32 -5.72 -6.13
C ASP A 89 1.54 -5.36 -4.66
N TYR A 90 2.62 -4.63 -4.37
CA TYR A 90 2.89 -4.11 -3.02
C TYR A 90 1.77 -3.21 -2.52
N ALA A 91 1.37 -2.23 -3.34
CA ALA A 91 0.31 -1.30 -2.97
C ALA A 91 -1.04 -2.01 -2.75
N SER A 92 -1.34 -3.03 -3.56
CA SER A 92 -2.55 -3.84 -3.42
C SER A 92 -2.53 -4.71 -2.16
N LEU A 93 -1.42 -5.37 -1.87
CA LEU A 93 -1.26 -6.20 -0.68
C LEU A 93 -1.36 -5.36 0.61
N ALA A 94 -0.67 -4.22 0.66
CA ALA A 94 -0.74 -3.30 1.80
C ALA A 94 -2.18 -2.81 2.03
N ALA A 95 -2.85 -2.36 0.95
CA ALA A 95 -4.23 -1.90 1.06
C ALA A 95 -5.20 -3.00 1.52
N ALA A 96 -5.05 -4.25 1.03
CA ALA A 96 -5.86 -5.38 1.46
C ALA A 96 -5.68 -5.67 2.96
N MET A 97 -4.44 -5.70 3.42
CA MET A 97 -4.11 -5.93 4.83
C MET A 97 -4.67 -4.83 5.73
N LEU A 98 -4.41 -3.56 5.41
CA LEU A 98 -4.85 -2.42 6.23
C LEU A 98 -6.38 -2.28 6.26
N ARG A 99 -7.05 -2.38 5.09
CA ARG A 99 -8.52 -2.30 5.03
C ARG A 99 -9.21 -3.40 5.83
N SER A 100 -8.64 -4.60 5.86
CA SER A 100 -9.23 -5.70 6.63
C SER A 100 -9.14 -5.51 8.15
N GLU A 101 -8.24 -4.67 8.62
CA GLU A 101 -8.12 -4.26 10.03
C GLU A 101 -8.89 -2.95 10.32
N GLY A 102 -9.68 -2.45 9.35
CA GLY A 102 -10.48 -1.24 9.49
C GLY A 102 -9.71 0.06 9.27
N ILE A 103 -8.47 0.00 8.80
CA ILE A 103 -7.64 1.16 8.51
C ILE A 103 -7.90 1.61 7.07
N PRO A 104 -8.50 2.80 6.85
CA PRO A 104 -8.76 3.31 5.51
C PRO A 104 -7.46 3.46 4.73
N CYS A 105 -7.38 2.82 3.55
CA CYS A 105 -6.17 2.83 2.73
C CYS A 105 -6.50 3.03 1.26
N LYS A 106 -5.91 4.05 0.65
CA LYS A 106 -5.95 4.31 -0.79
C LYS A 106 -4.83 3.53 -1.47
N LEU A 107 -5.15 2.90 -2.58
CA LEU A 107 -4.16 2.51 -3.59
C LEU A 107 -4.15 3.62 -4.63
N ILE A 108 -3.01 4.22 -4.86
CA ILE A 108 -2.83 5.35 -5.76
C ILE A 108 -1.88 4.93 -6.88
N THR A 109 -2.21 5.29 -8.11
CA THR A 109 -1.32 5.12 -9.26
C THR A 109 -1.12 6.46 -9.96
N GLY A 110 0.08 6.69 -10.47
CA GLY A 110 0.44 7.95 -11.11
C GLY A 110 1.87 7.94 -11.60
N TYR A 111 2.46 9.11 -11.69
CA TYR A 111 3.84 9.28 -12.11
C TYR A 111 4.69 9.84 -10.97
N VAL A 112 5.92 9.35 -10.88
CA VAL A 112 6.98 9.92 -10.06
C VAL A 112 7.99 10.55 -11.00
N GLY A 113 8.23 11.86 -10.86
CA GLY A 113 8.92 12.64 -11.86
C GLY A 113 8.12 12.73 -13.16
N GLU A 114 8.82 12.88 -14.28
CA GLU A 114 8.16 13.11 -15.59
C GLU A 114 7.70 11.83 -16.30
N GLU A 115 8.30 10.67 -16.02
CA GLU A 115 8.12 9.47 -16.86
C GLU A 115 7.86 8.14 -16.11
N THR A 116 8.13 8.04 -14.81
CA THR A 116 8.04 6.76 -14.11
C THR A 116 6.63 6.50 -13.58
N TYR A 117 5.87 5.63 -14.24
CA TYR A 117 4.57 5.17 -13.72
C TYR A 117 4.77 4.29 -12.49
N HIS A 118 4.08 4.63 -11.41
CA HIS A 118 4.29 4.01 -10.11
C HIS A 118 2.96 3.80 -9.36
N ALA A 119 2.99 2.95 -8.32
CA ALA A 119 1.87 2.74 -7.41
C ALA A 119 2.33 2.85 -5.97
N TRP A 120 1.53 3.51 -5.13
CA TRP A 120 1.79 3.73 -3.71
C TRP A 120 0.50 3.72 -2.89
N ASN A 121 0.62 3.88 -1.59
CA ASN A 121 -0.52 3.93 -0.68
C ASN A 121 -0.60 5.27 0.05
N SER A 122 -1.81 5.61 0.47
CA SER A 122 -2.06 6.56 1.54
C SER A 122 -3.07 5.95 2.49
N PHE A 123 -2.74 5.84 3.77
CA PHE A 123 -3.62 5.29 4.80
C PHE A 123 -3.93 6.34 5.87
N TYR A 124 -5.05 6.17 6.55
CA TYR A 124 -5.54 7.14 7.53
C TYR A 124 -5.33 6.63 8.96
N VAL A 125 -4.72 7.48 9.79
CA VAL A 125 -4.60 7.29 11.23
C VAL A 125 -5.26 8.46 11.93
N GLU A 126 -6.16 8.19 12.89
CA GLU A 126 -6.98 9.22 13.52
C GLU A 126 -6.16 10.35 14.15
N SER A 127 -5.01 10.02 14.75
CA SER A 127 -4.10 11.00 15.38
C SER A 127 -3.31 11.86 14.40
N GLU A 128 -3.10 11.41 13.16
CA GLU A 128 -2.15 12.02 12.21
C GLU A 128 -2.76 12.38 10.85
N GLY A 129 -3.97 11.87 10.56
CA GLY A 129 -4.61 12.04 9.27
C GLY A 129 -4.10 11.07 8.20
N TRP A 130 -4.03 11.51 6.95
CA TRP A 130 -3.57 10.69 5.82
C TRP A 130 -2.04 10.65 5.77
N ILE A 131 -1.47 9.45 5.84
CA ILE A 131 -0.04 9.17 5.73
C ILE A 131 0.22 8.50 4.39
N THR A 132 1.09 9.09 3.57
CA THR A 132 1.47 8.51 2.27
C THR A 132 2.73 7.65 2.43
N VAL A 133 2.69 6.46 1.85
CA VAL A 133 3.77 5.47 1.91
C VAL A 133 4.09 4.96 0.52
N GLU A 134 5.37 5.00 0.16
CA GLU A 134 5.91 4.44 -1.05
C GLU A 134 6.91 3.35 -0.73
N ILE A 135 6.85 2.25 -1.49
CA ILE A 135 7.85 1.18 -1.45
C ILE A 135 8.66 1.26 -2.74
N ARG A 136 9.96 1.53 -2.61
CA ARG A 136 10.88 1.63 -3.75
C ARG A 136 11.82 0.44 -3.80
N ALA A 137 12.03 -0.12 -4.99
CA ALA A 137 13.13 -1.03 -5.25
C ALA A 137 14.40 -0.24 -5.53
N LYS A 138 15.48 -0.47 -4.77
CA LYS A 138 16.79 0.13 -5.06
C LYS A 138 17.54 -0.69 -6.11
N ALA A 139 17.95 -0.03 -7.18
CA ALA A 139 18.58 -0.67 -8.33
C ALA A 139 19.98 -1.25 -8.04
N ASP A 140 20.73 -0.72 -7.08
CA ASP A 140 22.12 -1.03 -6.82
C ASP A 140 22.38 -1.97 -5.63
N GLU A 141 21.36 -2.25 -4.84
CA GLU A 141 21.42 -3.27 -3.78
C GLU A 141 20.42 -4.36 -4.15
N TRP A 142 20.90 -5.53 -4.48
CA TRP A 142 20.08 -6.71 -4.74
C TRP A 142 18.95 -6.83 -3.72
N GLN A 143 17.74 -6.39 -4.14
CA GLN A 143 16.47 -6.67 -3.47
C GLN A 143 16.19 -5.92 -2.14
N ARG A 144 16.72 -4.75 -1.92
CA ARG A 144 16.23 -3.90 -0.82
C ARG A 144 15.05 -3.06 -1.27
N VAL A 145 13.93 -3.27 -0.61
CA VAL A 145 12.76 -2.40 -0.70
C VAL A 145 12.85 -1.39 0.44
N ASP A 146 12.85 -0.10 0.12
CA ASP A 146 12.79 0.96 1.12
C ASP A 146 11.37 1.47 1.26
N ILE A 147 10.97 1.79 2.49
CA ILE A 147 9.72 2.47 2.78
C ILE A 147 10.04 3.96 2.94
N THR A 148 9.39 4.79 2.15
CA THR A 148 9.43 6.24 2.30
C THR A 148 8.08 6.71 2.83
N PHE A 149 8.09 7.36 3.99
CA PHE A 149 6.91 7.97 4.59
C PHE A 149 6.92 9.47 4.29
N ALA A 150 5.86 9.98 3.70
CA ALA A 150 5.64 11.40 3.50
C ALA A 150 4.53 11.87 4.44
N ALA A 151 4.90 12.75 5.37
CA ALA A 151 4.15 13.53 6.35
C ALA A 151 4.03 12.96 7.78
N GLY A 152 4.36 13.81 8.74
CA GLY A 152 3.85 13.81 10.11
C GLY A 152 4.43 12.77 11.08
N GLY A 153 5.73 12.81 11.37
CA GLY A 153 6.22 12.28 12.67
C GLY A 153 6.79 10.88 12.70
N MET A 154 6.76 10.09 11.65
CA MET A 154 7.54 8.85 11.59
C MET A 154 8.98 9.13 11.13
N PRO A 155 10.00 8.38 11.64
CA PRO A 155 11.39 8.62 11.27
C PRO A 155 11.58 8.42 9.77
N ALA A 156 11.81 9.51 9.07
CA ALA A 156 12.00 9.59 7.65
C ALA A 156 13.37 9.00 7.24
N GLY A 157 13.35 7.97 6.38
CA GLY A 157 14.35 7.93 5.33
C GLY A 157 13.90 8.93 4.27
N GLU A 158 14.70 9.94 3.99
CA GLU A 158 14.54 11.06 3.07
C GLU A 158 13.12 11.36 2.54
N ILE A 159 12.51 12.41 3.08
CA ILE A 159 11.27 13.01 2.61
C ILE A 159 11.50 13.48 1.18
N GLN A 160 10.92 12.81 0.19
CA GLN A 160 10.84 13.37 -1.14
C GLN A 160 9.66 14.34 -1.25
N ASN A 161 9.92 15.46 -1.89
CA ASN A 161 9.01 16.58 -2.09
C ASN A 161 7.73 16.11 -2.80
N ASP A 162 6.55 16.42 -2.25
CA ASP A 162 5.22 16.17 -2.87
C ASP A 162 5.10 16.66 -4.33
N SER A 163 6.00 17.56 -4.76
CA SER A 163 6.04 18.10 -6.11
C SER A 163 6.47 17.11 -7.19
N GLU A 164 7.03 15.94 -6.82
CA GLU A 164 7.46 14.91 -7.78
C GLU A 164 6.36 13.90 -8.12
N TYR A 165 5.23 13.89 -7.39
CA TYR A 165 4.15 12.92 -7.57
C TYR A 165 2.95 13.50 -8.30
N THR A 166 2.57 12.87 -9.41
CA THR A 166 1.34 13.21 -10.13
C THR A 166 0.36 12.05 -10.03
N THR A 167 -0.64 12.17 -9.14
CA THR A 167 -1.71 11.17 -9.01
C THR A 167 -2.54 11.10 -10.29
N ARG A 168 -2.76 9.90 -10.80
CA ARG A 168 -3.63 9.64 -11.95
C ARG A 168 -4.93 8.97 -11.54
N PHE A 169 -4.86 7.93 -10.70
CA PHE A 169 -6.02 7.21 -10.19
C PHE A 169 -5.87 6.91 -8.70
N THR A 170 -6.99 6.87 -7.99
CA THR A 170 -7.10 6.48 -6.58
C THR A 170 -8.19 5.42 -6.45
N TYR A 171 -7.85 4.29 -5.84
CA TYR A 171 -8.71 3.14 -5.64
C TYR A 171 -8.92 2.82 -4.15
#